data_29899c3efe4198c7acacb35744aaf5b7
#
_entry.id   29899c3efe4198c7acacb35744aaf5b7
#
_cell.length_a   1.000
_cell.length_b   1.000
_cell.length_c   1.000
_cell.angle_alpha   90.00
_cell.angle_beta   90.00
_cell.angle_gamma   90.00
#
_symmetry.space_group_name_H-M   'P 1'
#
loop_
_entity.id
_entity.type
_entity.pdbx_description
1 polymer ?
#
loop_
_entity_poly.entity_id
_entity_poly.type
_entity_poly.pdbx_seq_one_letter_code
_entity_poly.pdbx_strand_id
1 'polypeptide(L)'
;MKAIASGQVDGFIDGDWIESRHLAGTGIRYITTGNVGPGFYKEQGSGYISEKTFIELRCKVVEPGDVLISRLNAPIGRACLAPDLGTRVVTSVDNVIVRPRPQFDRRFIVFRLTSPDYLHEAGTIASGATMQRISRSELGNMRVAFPPFDEQVAVATFLDREIAKIDALIAEQEKIIALLAEKRQATISHAVTRGLDPDAPMKDSGVAWLGEVPAHWDVARLKRLVLSIEQGWSPQCENFPAEDPEEWGVLKVGCVNGGVFDAKENKKLPPELAARPEYALKAGDLLISRANTKELVGSAAVVPSNFDRLLLCDKLYRLRLARDECLPDYAAAVIGTREARSQIELAATGASSSMLNIGQSVVLDLPLPMPTLDEQRAIIDFLRSETDRLAALSGGAQHGVALLKERRSALIAAAVTGQIDVREAMQ
;
A
#
# COMPACT_ATOMS: atom_id res chain seq x y z
N MET A 1 -29.46 7.59 -18.90
CA MET A 1 -29.17 8.28 -17.62
C MET A 1 -29.93 9.59 -17.46
N LYS A 2 -29.75 10.59 -18.32
CA LYS A 2 -30.45 11.90 -18.19
C LYS A 2 -31.98 11.79 -18.00
N ALA A 3 -32.61 10.77 -18.57
CA ALA A 3 -34.07 10.57 -18.48
C ALA A 3 -34.58 10.33 -17.04
N ILE A 4 -33.80 9.79 -16.12
CA ILE A 4 -34.24 9.55 -14.73
C ILE A 4 -34.44 10.84 -13.93
N ALA A 5 -33.84 11.92 -14.38
CA ALA A 5 -33.91 13.25 -13.77
C ALA A 5 -34.73 14.27 -14.62
N SER A 6 -35.40 13.80 -15.68
CA SER A 6 -36.20 14.64 -16.58
C SER A 6 -37.32 15.34 -15.80
N GLY A 7 -37.46 16.66 -16.00
CA GLY A 7 -38.48 17.48 -15.32
C GLY A 7 -38.07 17.94 -13.88
N GLN A 8 -36.94 17.50 -13.36
CA GLN A 8 -36.41 18.02 -12.10
C GLN A 8 -35.56 19.29 -12.35
N VAL A 9 -35.72 20.30 -11.50
CA VAL A 9 -34.85 21.48 -11.50
C VAL A 9 -33.44 21.03 -11.10
N ASP A 10 -32.45 21.40 -11.92
CA ASP A 10 -31.06 20.96 -11.74
C ASP A 10 -30.88 19.44 -11.59
N GLY A 11 -31.72 18.68 -12.28
CA GLY A 11 -31.78 17.22 -12.12
C GLY A 11 -30.58 16.47 -12.66
N PHE A 12 -29.84 17.01 -13.65
CA PHE A 12 -28.65 16.39 -14.27
C PHE A 12 -27.67 17.49 -14.71
N ILE A 13 -26.80 17.93 -13.77
CA ILE A 13 -25.92 19.09 -13.96
C ILE A 13 -24.49 18.75 -13.59
N ASP A 14 -23.54 19.45 -14.20
CA ASP A 14 -22.14 19.44 -13.77
C ASP A 14 -21.97 20.27 -12.48
N GLY A 15 -20.99 19.91 -11.66
CA GLY A 15 -20.46 20.81 -10.65
C GLY A 15 -19.80 22.04 -11.25
N ASP A 16 -19.00 22.74 -10.47
CA ASP A 16 -18.48 24.05 -10.82
C ASP A 16 -16.99 24.04 -11.16
N TRP A 17 -16.55 24.99 -11.98
CA TRP A 17 -15.16 25.13 -12.37
C TRP A 17 -14.38 25.89 -11.26
N ILE A 18 -13.89 25.13 -10.28
CA ILE A 18 -13.15 25.62 -9.13
C ILE A 18 -11.66 25.34 -9.33
N GLU A 19 -10.86 26.39 -9.48
CA GLU A 19 -9.41 26.30 -9.66
C GLU A 19 -8.68 26.47 -8.31
N SER A 20 -7.38 26.14 -8.28
CA SER A 20 -6.57 26.23 -7.04
C SER A 20 -6.58 27.62 -6.41
N ARG A 21 -6.69 28.69 -7.22
CA ARG A 21 -6.78 30.08 -6.72
C ARG A 21 -8.09 30.39 -5.96
N HIS A 22 -9.12 29.57 -6.15
CA HIS A 22 -10.41 29.73 -5.49
C HIS A 22 -10.48 28.98 -4.14
N LEU A 23 -9.45 28.17 -3.83
CA LEU A 23 -9.41 27.39 -2.61
C LEU A 23 -9.14 28.29 -1.40
N ALA A 24 -9.76 27.96 -0.28
CA ALA A 24 -9.62 28.62 1.02
C ALA A 24 -9.30 27.59 2.10
N GLY A 25 -8.78 28.05 3.23
CA GLY A 25 -8.50 27.18 4.37
C GLY A 25 -9.77 26.72 5.12
N THR A 26 -10.87 27.50 5.01
CA THR A 26 -12.15 27.25 5.67
C THR A 26 -13.29 27.78 4.81
N GLY A 27 -14.52 27.36 5.10
CA GLY A 27 -15.73 27.86 4.42
C GLY A 27 -16.64 26.75 3.92
N ILE A 28 -17.13 26.90 2.69
CA ILE A 28 -18.00 25.93 2.02
C ILE A 28 -17.15 24.74 1.57
N ARG A 29 -17.58 23.53 1.89
CA ARG A 29 -16.85 22.30 1.56
C ARG A 29 -16.81 22.07 0.04
N TYR A 30 -15.60 21.89 -0.50
CA TYR A 30 -15.38 21.55 -1.90
C TYR A 30 -14.95 20.09 -2.02
N ILE A 31 -15.75 19.29 -2.72
CA ILE A 31 -15.47 17.90 -3.02
C ILE A 31 -15.08 17.72 -4.49
N THR A 32 -14.18 16.79 -4.74
CA THR A 32 -13.60 16.51 -6.06
C THR A 32 -13.98 15.11 -6.56
N THR A 33 -13.50 14.74 -7.73
CA THR A 33 -13.63 13.37 -8.26
C THR A 33 -12.99 12.32 -7.35
N GLY A 34 -11.98 12.70 -6.55
CA GLY A 34 -11.35 11.81 -5.57
C GLY A 34 -12.29 11.39 -4.44
N ASN A 35 -13.28 12.22 -4.11
CA ASN A 35 -14.27 11.92 -3.08
C ASN A 35 -15.35 10.94 -3.56
N VAL A 36 -15.54 10.78 -4.88
CA VAL A 36 -16.51 9.84 -5.45
C VAL A 36 -15.86 8.48 -5.63
N GLY A 37 -16.14 7.54 -4.73
CA GLY A 37 -15.75 6.13 -4.85
C GLY A 37 -16.78 5.31 -5.61
N PRO A 38 -16.48 4.03 -5.95
CA PRO A 38 -17.43 3.12 -6.57
C PRO A 38 -18.42 2.58 -5.53
N GLY A 39 -19.56 3.24 -5.39
CA GLY A 39 -20.62 2.91 -4.45
C GLY A 39 -20.57 3.64 -3.12
N PHE A 40 -19.52 4.37 -2.81
CA PHE A 40 -19.34 5.04 -1.52
C PHE A 40 -18.60 6.38 -1.64
N TYR A 41 -18.87 7.27 -0.72
CA TYR A 41 -18.13 8.52 -0.57
C TYR A 41 -16.79 8.25 0.11
N LYS A 42 -15.73 8.95 -0.34
CA LYS A 42 -14.39 8.92 0.27
C LYS A 42 -14.08 10.24 0.93
N GLU A 43 -13.72 10.23 2.19
CA GLU A 43 -13.16 11.40 2.83
C GLU A 43 -11.68 11.54 2.42
N GLN A 44 -11.41 12.34 1.40
CA GLN A 44 -10.05 12.60 0.89
C GLN A 44 -9.76 14.09 0.97
N GLY A 45 -8.90 14.45 1.92
CA GLY A 45 -8.50 15.83 2.09
C GLY A 45 -9.68 16.76 2.35
N SER A 46 -9.43 18.01 2.65
CA SER A 46 -10.46 19.02 2.79
C SER A 46 -10.14 20.19 1.88
N GLY A 47 -10.95 20.37 0.85
CA GLY A 47 -10.98 21.60 0.08
C GLY A 47 -12.13 22.46 0.57
N TYR A 48 -11.91 23.77 0.59
CA TYR A 48 -12.95 24.75 0.91
C TYR A 48 -12.91 25.90 -0.08
N ILE A 49 -14.06 26.57 -0.25
CA ILE A 49 -14.14 27.86 -0.95
C ILE A 49 -14.79 28.90 -0.03
N SER A 50 -14.50 30.17 -0.25
CA SER A 50 -15.13 31.25 0.48
C SER A 50 -16.57 31.49 0.03
N GLU A 51 -17.42 32.13 0.87
CA GLU A 51 -18.75 32.59 0.49
C GLU A 51 -18.68 33.55 -0.71
N LYS A 52 -17.66 34.40 -0.77
CA LYS A 52 -17.44 35.30 -1.90
C LYS A 52 -17.27 34.50 -3.21
N THR A 53 -16.40 33.48 -3.21
CA THR A 53 -16.16 32.59 -4.36
C THR A 53 -17.44 31.87 -4.76
N PHE A 54 -18.21 31.37 -3.78
CA PHE A 54 -19.49 30.68 -4.04
C PHE A 54 -20.46 31.58 -4.80
N ILE A 55 -20.59 32.85 -4.40
CA ILE A 55 -21.47 33.81 -5.05
C ILE A 55 -20.95 34.22 -6.43
N GLU A 56 -19.66 34.52 -6.55
CA GLU A 56 -19.01 34.94 -7.81
C GLU A 56 -19.13 33.87 -8.90
N LEU A 57 -18.87 32.61 -8.53
CA LEU A 57 -18.95 31.47 -9.48
C LEU A 57 -20.38 30.92 -9.63
N ARG A 58 -21.34 31.41 -8.84
CA ARG A 58 -22.73 30.90 -8.80
C ARG A 58 -22.77 29.39 -8.60
N CYS A 59 -21.97 28.93 -7.64
CA CYS A 59 -21.80 27.49 -7.42
C CYS A 59 -23.10 26.79 -7.07
N LYS A 60 -23.23 25.56 -7.51
CA LYS A 60 -24.37 24.67 -7.25
C LYS A 60 -24.13 23.89 -5.98
N VAL A 61 -25.11 23.90 -5.09
CA VAL A 61 -25.06 23.14 -3.85
C VAL A 61 -25.31 21.65 -4.16
N VAL A 62 -24.50 20.80 -3.56
CA VAL A 62 -24.73 19.36 -3.46
C VAL A 62 -25.52 19.10 -2.19
N GLU A 63 -26.71 18.52 -2.34
CA GLU A 63 -27.57 18.19 -1.21
C GLU A 63 -27.29 16.76 -0.72
N PRO A 64 -27.44 16.49 0.59
CA PRO A 64 -27.35 15.13 1.10
C PRO A 64 -28.29 14.17 0.34
N GLY A 65 -27.75 13.04 -0.11
CA GLY A 65 -28.46 12.06 -0.90
C GLY A 65 -28.51 12.35 -2.41
N ASP A 66 -27.93 13.43 -2.92
CA ASP A 66 -27.69 13.57 -4.36
C ASP A 66 -26.79 12.43 -4.86
N VAL A 67 -27.05 11.92 -6.06
CA VAL A 67 -26.16 10.94 -6.70
C VAL A 67 -25.06 11.72 -7.41
N LEU A 68 -23.81 11.49 -6.98
CA LEU A 68 -22.63 12.06 -7.60
C LEU A 68 -21.99 11.05 -8.55
N ILE A 69 -21.66 11.47 -9.78
CA ILE A 69 -21.01 10.61 -10.77
C ILE A 69 -19.72 11.26 -11.24
N SER A 70 -18.60 10.57 -11.05
CA SER A 70 -17.29 11.06 -11.51
C SER A 70 -17.09 10.78 -12.99
N ARG A 71 -16.75 11.82 -13.74
CA ARG A 71 -16.49 11.76 -15.19
C ARG A 71 -15.01 11.61 -15.54
N LEU A 72 -14.14 11.70 -14.55
CA LEU A 72 -12.70 11.77 -14.73
C LEU A 72 -11.99 10.64 -13.96
N ASN A 73 -10.92 10.09 -14.52
CA ASN A 73 -10.09 9.01 -13.97
C ASN A 73 -10.84 7.71 -13.71
N ALA A 74 -10.16 6.60 -13.95
CA ALA A 74 -10.73 5.26 -13.77
C ALA A 74 -11.07 4.95 -12.28
N PRO A 75 -12.15 4.21 -12.00
CA PRO A 75 -13.21 3.80 -12.96
C PRO A 75 -14.11 4.98 -13.32
N ILE A 76 -14.22 5.26 -14.63
CA ILE A 76 -15.04 6.36 -15.15
C ILE A 76 -16.52 6.03 -14.98
N GLY A 77 -17.31 7.04 -14.61
CA GLY A 77 -18.75 6.85 -14.37
C GLY A 77 -19.09 6.31 -12.99
N ARG A 78 -18.08 6.05 -12.12
CA ARG A 78 -18.34 5.62 -10.74
C ARG A 78 -19.21 6.62 -9.99
N ALA A 79 -20.10 6.12 -9.16
CA ALA A 79 -21.07 6.95 -8.46
C ALA A 79 -21.10 6.66 -6.96
N CYS A 80 -21.56 7.65 -6.19
CA CYS A 80 -21.88 7.50 -4.77
C CYS A 80 -23.05 8.41 -4.39
N LEU A 81 -23.63 8.19 -3.22
CA LEU A 81 -24.52 9.18 -2.60
C LEU A 81 -23.68 10.26 -1.91
N ALA A 82 -24.11 11.51 -2.03
CA ALA A 82 -23.55 12.60 -1.23
C ALA A 82 -23.96 12.41 0.23
N PRO A 83 -22.98 12.35 1.17
CA PRO A 83 -23.30 12.27 2.59
C PRO A 83 -23.75 13.64 3.13
N ASP A 84 -24.39 13.62 4.30
CA ASP A 84 -24.55 14.84 5.08
C ASP A 84 -23.22 15.15 5.80
N LEU A 85 -22.56 16.22 5.37
CA LEU A 85 -21.31 16.70 5.97
C LEU A 85 -21.52 17.81 7.01
N GLY A 86 -22.76 18.10 7.38
CA GLY A 86 -23.11 19.13 8.36
C GLY A 86 -22.80 20.57 7.89
N THR A 87 -22.43 20.74 6.62
CA THR A 87 -22.08 22.04 6.03
C THR A 87 -22.52 22.09 4.57
N ARG A 88 -22.56 23.31 4.00
CA ARG A 88 -22.82 23.48 2.57
C ARG A 88 -21.69 22.85 1.74
N VAL A 89 -22.06 22.12 0.68
CA VAL A 89 -21.12 21.38 -0.17
C VAL A 89 -21.27 21.84 -1.61
N VAL A 90 -20.14 21.99 -2.30
CA VAL A 90 -20.03 22.20 -3.75
C VAL A 90 -19.08 21.15 -4.34
N THR A 91 -19.19 20.92 -5.66
CA THR A 91 -18.36 19.89 -6.30
C THR A 91 -17.69 20.36 -7.59
N SER A 92 -16.63 19.65 -7.98
CA SER A 92 -15.88 19.88 -9.21
C SER A 92 -16.78 19.69 -10.45
N VAL A 93 -16.51 20.45 -11.50
CA VAL A 93 -17.12 20.31 -12.82
C VAL A 93 -16.99 18.89 -13.41
N ASP A 94 -16.04 18.09 -12.94
CA ASP A 94 -15.85 16.70 -13.35
C ASP A 94 -16.73 15.71 -12.60
N ASN A 95 -17.55 16.18 -11.67
CA ASN A 95 -18.64 15.42 -11.07
C ASN A 95 -19.99 15.89 -11.62
N VAL A 96 -20.84 14.94 -11.99
CA VAL A 96 -22.25 15.21 -12.31
C VAL A 96 -23.08 15.01 -11.05
N ILE A 97 -23.95 15.98 -10.76
CA ILE A 97 -24.97 15.89 -9.73
C ILE A 97 -26.25 15.38 -10.39
N VAL A 98 -26.80 14.28 -9.86
CA VAL A 98 -28.06 13.69 -10.37
C VAL A 98 -29.09 13.68 -9.25
N ARG A 99 -30.25 14.32 -9.54
CA ARG A 99 -31.45 14.36 -8.68
C ARG A 99 -32.55 13.59 -9.39
N PRO A 100 -32.65 12.29 -9.13
CA PRO A 100 -33.63 11.47 -9.82
C PRO A 100 -35.08 11.80 -9.38
N ARG A 101 -36.04 11.50 -10.23
CA ARG A 101 -37.45 11.56 -9.88
C ARG A 101 -37.78 10.56 -8.77
N PRO A 102 -38.89 10.77 -7.99
CA PRO A 102 -39.26 9.92 -6.85
C PRO A 102 -39.42 8.41 -7.16
N GLN A 103 -39.73 8.05 -8.41
CA GLN A 103 -39.86 6.66 -8.82
C GLN A 103 -38.51 5.92 -9.05
N PHE A 104 -37.38 6.54 -8.73
CA PHE A 104 -36.08 5.94 -8.83
C PHE A 104 -35.41 5.91 -7.44
N ASP A 105 -35.07 4.73 -6.95
CA ASP A 105 -34.32 4.57 -5.72
C ASP A 105 -32.86 4.98 -5.94
N ARG A 106 -32.38 5.94 -5.13
CA ARG A 106 -31.02 6.50 -5.27
C ARG A 106 -29.92 5.49 -4.98
N ARG A 107 -30.14 4.56 -4.05
CA ARG A 107 -29.21 3.48 -3.70
C ARG A 107 -29.09 2.49 -4.87
N PHE A 108 -30.26 2.09 -5.44
CA PHE A 108 -30.27 1.25 -6.63
C PHE A 108 -29.50 1.90 -7.79
N ILE A 109 -29.70 3.20 -8.04
CA ILE A 109 -28.94 3.92 -9.06
C ILE A 109 -27.44 3.77 -8.79
N VAL A 110 -26.96 4.03 -7.57
CA VAL A 110 -25.54 3.91 -7.22
C VAL A 110 -25.05 2.49 -7.45
N PHE A 111 -25.75 1.45 -7.00
CA PHE A 111 -25.38 0.06 -7.28
C PHE A 111 -25.31 -0.25 -8.77
N ARG A 112 -26.30 0.19 -9.55
CA ARG A 112 -26.30 -0.02 -10.99
C ARG A 112 -25.13 0.68 -11.68
N LEU A 113 -24.75 1.87 -11.21
CA LEU A 113 -23.60 2.63 -11.72
C LEU A 113 -22.24 2.18 -11.17
N THR A 114 -22.22 1.20 -10.31
CA THR A 114 -20.99 0.53 -9.83
C THR A 114 -20.84 -0.88 -10.36
N SER A 115 -21.81 -1.38 -11.13
CA SER A 115 -21.70 -2.69 -11.74
C SER A 115 -20.61 -2.73 -12.83
N PRO A 116 -19.89 -3.86 -12.96
CA PRO A 116 -18.76 -3.97 -13.89
C PRO A 116 -19.11 -3.70 -15.35
N ASP A 117 -20.29 -4.16 -15.82
CA ASP A 117 -20.77 -3.93 -17.17
C ASP A 117 -20.94 -2.44 -17.50
N TYR A 118 -21.57 -1.69 -16.57
CA TYR A 118 -21.72 -0.25 -16.73
C TYR A 118 -20.37 0.48 -16.70
N LEU A 119 -19.50 0.17 -15.74
CA LEU A 119 -18.19 0.82 -15.63
C LEU A 119 -17.30 0.51 -16.85
N HIS A 120 -17.40 -0.71 -17.40
CA HIS A 120 -16.70 -1.07 -18.63
C HIS A 120 -17.22 -0.25 -19.82
N GLU A 121 -18.54 -0.16 -20.00
CA GLU A 121 -19.17 0.65 -21.06
C GLU A 121 -18.77 2.12 -20.94
N ALA A 122 -18.85 2.71 -19.73
CA ALA A 122 -18.43 4.09 -19.48
C ALA A 122 -16.95 4.32 -19.80
N GLY A 123 -16.09 3.37 -19.45
CA GLY A 123 -14.66 3.40 -19.76
C GLY A 123 -14.37 3.31 -21.27
N THR A 124 -15.15 2.53 -22.01
CA THR A 124 -15.00 2.39 -23.47
C THR A 124 -15.41 3.67 -24.23
N ILE A 125 -16.43 4.39 -23.74
CA ILE A 125 -16.89 5.65 -24.31
C ILE A 125 -15.93 6.79 -23.98
N ALA A 126 -15.21 6.70 -22.87
CA ALA A 126 -14.30 7.75 -22.42
C ALA A 126 -13.13 7.96 -23.38
N SER A 127 -12.71 9.20 -23.52
CA SER A 127 -11.62 9.62 -24.39
C SER A 127 -10.54 10.38 -23.62
N GLY A 128 -9.32 10.45 -24.17
CA GLY A 128 -8.17 11.17 -23.62
C GLY A 128 -6.96 10.27 -23.41
N ALA A 129 -5.80 10.71 -23.91
CA ALA A 129 -4.56 9.92 -23.87
C ALA A 129 -3.92 9.87 -22.47
N THR A 130 -3.98 10.97 -21.73
CA THR A 130 -3.34 11.10 -20.40
C THR A 130 -4.35 11.07 -19.27
N MET A 131 -5.52 11.65 -19.47
CA MET A 131 -6.62 11.71 -18.50
C MET A 131 -7.91 11.33 -19.21
N GLN A 132 -8.34 10.10 -19.04
CA GLN A 132 -9.59 9.62 -19.62
C GLN A 132 -10.77 10.34 -18.96
N ARG A 133 -11.71 10.80 -19.81
CA ARG A 133 -12.89 11.54 -19.40
C ARG A 133 -14.09 11.19 -20.28
N ILE A 134 -15.27 11.10 -19.69
CA ILE A 134 -16.53 11.03 -20.39
C ILE A 134 -17.24 12.39 -20.34
N SER A 135 -17.80 12.85 -21.44
CA SER A 135 -18.62 14.08 -21.42
C SER A 135 -19.94 13.88 -20.69
N ARG A 136 -20.51 14.96 -20.11
CA ARG A 136 -21.86 14.89 -19.52
C ARG A 136 -22.91 14.43 -20.52
N SER A 137 -22.78 14.80 -21.78
CA SER A 137 -23.72 14.42 -22.83
C SER A 137 -23.67 12.91 -23.08
N GLU A 138 -22.49 12.34 -23.24
CA GLU A 138 -22.27 10.90 -23.42
C GLU A 138 -22.78 10.13 -22.23
N LEU A 139 -22.37 10.52 -21.01
CA LEU A 139 -22.84 9.94 -19.76
C LEU A 139 -24.38 9.97 -19.66
N GLY A 140 -25.01 11.11 -20.02
CA GLY A 140 -26.44 11.29 -20.01
C GLY A 140 -27.18 10.41 -21.04
N ASN A 141 -26.53 10.07 -22.15
CA ASN A 141 -27.09 9.25 -23.24
C ASN A 141 -26.90 7.74 -23.00
N MET A 142 -26.04 7.33 -22.03
CA MET A 142 -25.91 5.91 -21.71
C MET A 142 -27.27 5.31 -21.34
N ARG A 143 -27.51 4.10 -21.87
CA ARG A 143 -28.75 3.36 -21.63
C ARG A 143 -28.57 2.47 -20.41
N VAL A 144 -29.35 2.71 -19.38
CA VAL A 144 -29.34 1.94 -18.13
C VAL A 144 -30.75 1.43 -17.86
N ALA A 145 -30.92 0.13 -17.68
CA ALA A 145 -32.19 -0.47 -17.33
C ALA A 145 -32.52 -0.23 -15.85
N PHE A 146 -33.80 0.06 -15.61
CA PHE A 146 -34.34 0.24 -14.25
C PHE A 146 -35.62 -0.60 -14.15
N PRO A 147 -35.73 -1.53 -13.19
CA PRO A 147 -36.95 -2.25 -12.90
C PRO A 147 -37.99 -1.32 -12.25
N PRO A 148 -39.24 -1.80 -12.00
CA PRO A 148 -40.22 -1.07 -11.21
C PRO A 148 -39.67 -0.62 -9.87
N PHE A 149 -40.20 0.49 -9.32
CA PHE A 149 -39.65 1.12 -8.09
C PHE A 149 -39.56 0.16 -6.90
N ASP A 150 -40.60 -0.64 -6.66
CA ASP A 150 -40.62 -1.59 -5.54
C ASP A 150 -39.47 -2.63 -5.66
N GLU A 151 -39.17 -3.05 -6.88
CA GLU A 151 -38.08 -3.96 -7.16
C GLU A 151 -36.69 -3.26 -6.95
N GLN A 152 -36.56 -1.99 -7.37
CA GLN A 152 -35.36 -1.21 -7.07
C GLN A 152 -35.10 -1.13 -5.58
N VAL A 153 -36.12 -0.86 -4.78
CA VAL A 153 -36.04 -0.78 -3.31
C VAL A 153 -35.64 -2.13 -2.70
N ALA A 154 -36.25 -3.23 -3.20
CA ALA A 154 -35.93 -4.58 -2.72
C ALA A 154 -34.47 -4.95 -3.03
N VAL A 155 -34.00 -4.70 -4.27
CA VAL A 155 -32.61 -4.95 -4.68
C VAL A 155 -31.64 -4.10 -3.87
N ALA A 156 -31.91 -2.82 -3.68
CA ALA A 156 -31.05 -1.93 -2.91
C ALA A 156 -30.96 -2.38 -1.44
N THR A 157 -32.08 -2.74 -0.84
CA THR A 157 -32.12 -3.20 0.56
C THR A 157 -31.37 -4.53 0.74
N PHE A 158 -31.52 -5.46 -0.19
CA PHE A 158 -30.77 -6.72 -0.21
C PHE A 158 -29.27 -6.45 -0.35
N LEU A 159 -28.86 -5.60 -1.30
CA LEU A 159 -27.45 -5.29 -1.52
C LEU A 159 -26.83 -4.56 -0.33
N ASP A 160 -27.52 -3.59 0.28
CA ASP A 160 -27.03 -2.90 1.48
C ASP A 160 -26.69 -3.91 2.58
N ARG A 161 -27.59 -4.88 2.82
CA ARG A 161 -27.38 -5.93 3.85
C ARG A 161 -26.22 -6.85 3.52
N GLU A 162 -26.18 -7.39 2.31
CA GLU A 162 -25.16 -8.38 1.94
C GLU A 162 -23.79 -7.77 1.72
N ILE A 163 -23.72 -6.55 1.17
CA ILE A 163 -22.46 -5.84 1.00
C ILE A 163 -21.88 -5.44 2.36
N ALA A 164 -22.72 -4.99 3.30
CA ALA A 164 -22.23 -4.69 4.66
C ALA A 164 -21.57 -5.91 5.33
N LYS A 165 -22.12 -7.12 5.12
CA LYS A 165 -21.49 -8.35 5.62
C LYS A 165 -20.14 -8.61 4.95
N ILE A 166 -20.07 -8.46 3.63
CA ILE A 166 -18.83 -8.67 2.86
C ILE A 166 -17.78 -7.65 3.26
N ASP A 167 -18.14 -6.37 3.38
CA ASP A 167 -17.22 -5.30 3.76
C ASP A 167 -16.71 -5.48 5.21
N ALA A 168 -17.55 -5.97 6.12
CA ALA A 168 -17.13 -6.35 7.48
C ALA A 168 -16.11 -7.51 7.46
N LEU A 169 -16.34 -8.54 6.65
CA LEU A 169 -15.40 -9.65 6.49
C LEU A 169 -14.07 -9.19 5.88
N ILE A 170 -14.10 -8.28 4.91
CA ILE A 170 -12.88 -7.68 4.33
C ILE A 170 -12.10 -6.94 5.42
N ALA A 171 -12.75 -6.11 6.22
CA ALA A 171 -12.11 -5.35 7.29
C ALA A 171 -11.47 -6.30 8.36
N GLU A 172 -12.14 -7.38 8.71
CA GLU A 172 -11.56 -8.39 9.64
C GLU A 172 -10.35 -9.10 9.02
N GLN A 173 -10.37 -9.44 7.74
CA GLN A 173 -9.21 -10.03 7.07
C GLN A 173 -8.03 -9.05 6.98
N GLU A 174 -8.29 -7.79 6.66
CA GLU A 174 -7.26 -6.74 6.63
C GLU A 174 -6.64 -6.52 8.02
N LYS A 175 -7.44 -6.60 9.08
CA LYS A 175 -6.96 -6.56 10.47
C LYS A 175 -6.10 -7.77 10.82
N ILE A 176 -6.49 -8.98 10.38
CA ILE A 176 -5.67 -10.19 10.55
C ILE A 176 -4.30 -10.02 9.89
N ILE A 177 -4.25 -9.49 8.66
CA ILE A 177 -2.99 -9.24 7.95
C ILE A 177 -2.09 -8.29 8.75
N ALA A 178 -2.66 -7.21 9.29
CA ALA A 178 -1.90 -6.26 10.13
C ALA A 178 -1.37 -6.92 11.40
N LEU A 179 -2.19 -7.69 12.11
CA LEU A 179 -1.79 -8.42 13.33
C LEU A 179 -0.71 -9.49 13.05
N LEU A 180 -0.78 -10.16 11.89
CA LEU A 180 0.26 -11.13 11.49
C LEU A 180 1.60 -10.44 11.23
N ALA A 181 1.59 -9.24 10.64
CA ALA A 181 2.81 -8.43 10.45
C ALA A 181 3.40 -7.99 11.80
N GLU A 182 2.58 -7.53 12.73
CA GLU A 182 3.02 -7.18 14.08
C GLU A 182 3.58 -8.40 14.83
N LYS A 183 2.89 -9.55 14.75
CA LYS A 183 3.33 -10.81 15.36
C LYS A 183 4.68 -11.25 14.79
N ARG A 184 4.86 -11.17 13.47
CA ARG A 184 6.15 -11.49 12.83
C ARG A 184 7.28 -10.64 13.43
N GLN A 185 7.08 -9.33 13.54
CA GLN A 185 8.07 -8.42 14.08
C GLN A 185 8.37 -8.70 15.56
N ALA A 186 7.32 -8.93 16.36
CA ALA A 186 7.48 -9.28 17.78
C ALA A 186 8.20 -10.62 17.96
N THR A 187 7.91 -11.63 17.13
CA THR A 187 8.59 -12.93 17.16
C THR A 187 10.06 -12.79 16.85
N ILE A 188 10.44 -12.00 15.82
CA ILE A 188 11.84 -11.74 15.49
C ILE A 188 12.53 -11.04 16.67
N SER A 189 11.98 -9.93 17.15
CA SER A 189 12.56 -9.17 18.26
C SER A 189 12.75 -10.04 19.50
N HIS A 190 11.73 -10.81 19.90
CA HIS A 190 11.81 -11.71 21.05
C HIS A 190 12.92 -12.75 20.89
N ALA A 191 12.96 -13.46 19.78
CA ALA A 191 13.92 -14.54 19.57
C ALA A 191 15.37 -14.06 19.58
N VAL A 192 15.66 -12.89 18.99
CA VAL A 192 17.04 -12.36 18.93
C VAL A 192 17.46 -11.58 20.18
N THR A 193 16.54 -11.21 21.09
CA THR A 193 16.88 -10.49 22.32
C THR A 193 16.70 -11.33 23.59
N ARG A 194 15.74 -12.26 23.60
CA ARG A 194 15.41 -13.09 24.77
C ARG A 194 15.71 -14.58 24.60
N GLY A 195 16.07 -14.99 23.35
CA GLY A 195 16.28 -16.40 23.05
C GLY A 195 14.99 -17.18 22.87
N LEU A 196 15.15 -18.52 22.85
CA LEU A 196 14.02 -19.44 22.66
C LEU A 196 13.61 -20.14 23.96
N ASP A 197 14.43 -20.07 25.00
CA ASP A 197 14.12 -20.65 26.33
C ASP A 197 13.41 -19.60 27.18
N PRO A 198 12.10 -19.81 27.51
CA PRO A 198 11.34 -18.85 28.31
C PRO A 198 11.78 -18.80 29.78
N ASP A 199 12.46 -19.83 30.26
CA ASP A 199 12.90 -19.98 31.66
C ASP A 199 14.35 -19.53 31.87
N ALA A 200 15.03 -19.05 30.81
CA ALA A 200 16.40 -18.59 30.90
C ALA A 200 16.53 -17.41 31.88
N PRO A 201 17.51 -17.44 32.82
CA PRO A 201 17.80 -16.28 33.66
C PRO A 201 18.16 -15.07 32.80
N MET A 202 17.61 -13.90 33.11
CA MET A 202 17.82 -12.66 32.36
C MET A 202 18.78 -11.73 33.12
N LYS A 203 19.51 -10.88 32.38
CA LYS A 203 20.31 -9.76 32.89
C LYS A 203 20.08 -8.50 32.07
N ASP A 204 20.27 -7.35 32.67
CA ASP A 204 20.34 -6.08 31.95
C ASP A 204 21.49 -6.11 30.92
N SER A 205 21.19 -5.83 29.68
CA SER A 205 22.16 -5.78 28.58
C SER A 205 23.12 -4.58 28.68
N GLY A 206 22.79 -3.57 29.49
CA GLY A 206 23.49 -2.27 29.53
C GLY A 206 23.20 -1.39 28.30
N VAL A 207 22.24 -1.79 27.45
CA VAL A 207 21.83 -1.08 26.23
C VAL A 207 20.34 -0.79 26.31
N ALA A 208 19.98 0.49 26.45
CA ALA A 208 18.61 0.91 26.74
C ALA A 208 17.54 0.33 25.80
N TRP A 209 17.83 0.22 24.50
CA TRP A 209 16.86 -0.30 23.52
C TRP A 209 16.83 -1.83 23.43
N LEU A 210 17.85 -2.54 23.90
CA LEU A 210 17.86 -4.01 23.99
C LEU A 210 17.14 -4.51 25.24
N GLY A 211 17.18 -3.73 26.33
CA GLY A 211 16.64 -4.13 27.62
C GLY A 211 17.38 -5.34 28.22
N GLU A 212 16.62 -6.35 28.66
CA GLU A 212 17.15 -7.58 29.23
C GLU A 212 17.48 -8.62 28.15
N VAL A 213 18.58 -9.35 28.35
CA VAL A 213 19.02 -10.50 27.54
C VAL A 213 19.31 -11.71 28.45
N PRO A 214 19.32 -12.96 27.93
CA PRO A 214 19.75 -14.12 28.70
C PRO A 214 21.10 -13.91 29.43
N ALA A 215 21.17 -14.30 30.68
CA ALA A 215 22.30 -13.98 31.54
C ALA A 215 23.67 -14.50 31.02
N HIS A 216 23.63 -15.58 30.23
CA HIS A 216 24.79 -16.18 29.60
C HIS A 216 25.21 -15.55 28.29
N TRP A 217 24.37 -14.64 27.69
CA TRP A 217 24.73 -13.93 26.47
C TRP A 217 25.63 -12.72 26.77
N ASP A 218 26.56 -12.47 25.88
CA ASP A 218 27.32 -11.21 25.86
C ASP A 218 26.63 -10.21 24.93
N VAL A 219 27.06 -8.95 24.98
CA VAL A 219 26.69 -7.91 24.03
C VAL A 219 27.94 -7.36 23.37
N ALA A 220 28.01 -7.46 22.06
CA ALA A 220 29.16 -6.97 21.30
C ALA A 220 28.73 -5.94 20.25
N ARG A 221 29.56 -4.94 19.99
CA ARG A 221 29.32 -4.05 18.85
C ARG A 221 29.66 -4.77 17.55
N LEU A 222 28.85 -4.55 16.51
CA LEU A 222 28.99 -5.23 15.22
C LEU A 222 30.43 -5.10 14.66
N LYS A 223 31.09 -3.98 14.85
CA LYS A 223 32.51 -3.77 14.42
C LYS A 223 33.50 -4.82 14.90
N ARG A 224 33.22 -5.50 16.01
CA ARG A 224 34.09 -6.58 16.51
C ARG A 224 33.98 -7.87 15.74
N LEU A 225 32.85 -8.01 15.02
CA LEU A 225 32.45 -9.21 14.27
C LEU A 225 32.70 -9.04 12.77
N VAL A 226 32.98 -7.81 12.31
CA VAL A 226 33.13 -7.49 10.89
C VAL A 226 34.59 -7.67 10.48
N LEU A 227 34.83 -8.54 9.51
CA LEU A 227 36.09 -8.75 8.83
C LEU A 227 36.36 -7.68 7.77
N SER A 228 35.31 -7.30 7.01
CA SER A 228 35.38 -6.23 6.02
C SER A 228 34.03 -5.54 5.86
N ILE A 229 34.07 -4.24 5.58
CA ILE A 229 32.93 -3.45 5.15
C ILE A 229 33.28 -2.73 3.86
N GLU A 230 32.44 -2.87 2.86
CA GLU A 230 32.67 -2.30 1.52
C GLU A 230 31.42 -1.58 1.05
N GLN A 231 31.63 -0.58 0.20
CA GLN A 231 30.59 0.12 -0.54
C GLN A 231 30.80 -0.17 -2.01
N GLY A 232 29.73 -0.37 -2.76
CA GLY A 232 29.84 -0.74 -4.16
C GLY A 232 30.00 0.44 -5.11
N TRP A 233 29.66 0.20 -6.35
CA TRP A 233 29.80 1.09 -7.48
C TRP A 233 28.46 1.26 -8.20
N SER A 234 28.10 2.50 -8.59
CA SER A 234 26.86 2.81 -9.31
C SER A 234 27.17 3.57 -10.59
N PRO A 235 27.45 2.85 -11.67
CA PRO A 235 27.53 3.44 -12.99
C PRO A 235 26.15 3.82 -13.52
N GLN A 236 26.11 4.53 -14.62
CA GLN A 236 24.86 4.74 -15.35
C GLN A 236 24.45 3.41 -16.02
N CYS A 237 23.42 2.78 -15.49
CA CYS A 237 22.87 1.52 -15.96
C CYS A 237 21.59 1.74 -16.77
N GLU A 238 21.19 0.69 -17.49
CA GLU A 238 19.88 0.60 -18.13
C GLU A 238 18.73 0.69 -17.11
N ASN A 239 17.51 0.97 -17.57
CA ASN A 239 16.36 1.08 -16.67
C ASN A 239 15.62 -0.26 -16.42
N PHE A 240 16.12 -1.35 -16.97
CA PHE A 240 15.59 -2.71 -16.83
C PHE A 240 16.65 -3.64 -16.21
N PRO A 241 16.24 -4.75 -15.59
CA PRO A 241 17.16 -5.70 -14.98
C PRO A 241 17.97 -6.49 -16.03
N ALA A 242 19.11 -7.05 -15.61
CA ALA A 242 19.79 -8.11 -16.34
C ALA A 242 18.95 -9.40 -16.17
N GLU A 243 18.51 -9.97 -17.27
CA GLU A 243 17.68 -11.19 -17.31
C GLU A 243 18.46 -12.42 -17.80
N ASP A 244 19.48 -12.18 -18.63
CA ASP A 244 20.34 -13.26 -19.12
C ASP A 244 21.45 -13.56 -18.10
N PRO A 245 21.75 -14.84 -17.80
CA PRO A 245 22.86 -15.24 -16.94
C PRO A 245 24.24 -14.72 -17.37
N GLU A 246 24.41 -14.40 -18.65
CA GLU A 246 25.66 -13.83 -19.19
C GLU A 246 25.78 -12.31 -19.02
N GLU A 247 24.70 -11.64 -18.65
CA GLU A 247 24.65 -10.20 -18.44
C GLU A 247 25.10 -9.81 -17.04
N TRP A 248 25.73 -8.64 -16.95
CA TRP A 248 26.09 -8.06 -15.67
C TRP A 248 24.95 -7.17 -15.16
N GLY A 249 24.56 -7.37 -13.88
CA GLY A 249 23.61 -6.53 -13.17
C GLY A 249 24.28 -5.74 -12.05
N VAL A 250 23.78 -4.54 -11.79
CA VAL A 250 24.14 -3.73 -10.63
C VAL A 250 22.92 -3.63 -9.71
N LEU A 251 23.06 -4.03 -8.45
CA LEU A 251 21.96 -4.02 -7.49
C LEU A 251 21.31 -2.65 -7.37
N LYS A 252 20.00 -2.63 -7.19
CA LYS A 252 19.27 -1.50 -6.62
C LYS A 252 19.24 -1.65 -5.10
N VAL A 253 19.06 -0.53 -4.40
CA VAL A 253 18.90 -0.55 -2.94
C VAL A 253 17.69 -1.35 -2.46
N GLY A 254 16.68 -1.53 -3.32
CA GLY A 254 15.48 -2.33 -3.06
C GLY A 254 15.75 -3.81 -2.76
N CYS A 255 16.90 -4.32 -3.19
CA CYS A 255 17.26 -5.75 -3.06
C CYS A 255 17.34 -6.27 -1.62
N VAL A 256 17.36 -5.38 -0.61
CA VAL A 256 17.40 -5.72 0.82
C VAL A 256 16.12 -5.32 1.57
N ASN A 257 15.12 -4.80 0.86
CA ASN A 257 13.88 -4.36 1.48
C ASN A 257 13.11 -5.55 2.07
N GLY A 258 12.56 -5.37 3.27
CA GLY A 258 11.81 -6.44 3.94
C GLY A 258 12.65 -7.56 4.57
N GLY A 259 13.99 -7.42 4.57
CA GLY A 259 14.91 -8.38 5.22
C GLY A 259 15.16 -9.66 4.43
N VAL A 260 14.74 -9.70 3.16
CA VAL A 260 14.97 -10.82 2.24
C VAL A 260 15.71 -10.29 1.01
N PHE A 261 16.77 -10.99 0.59
CA PHE A 261 17.53 -10.62 -0.59
C PHE A 261 16.73 -10.92 -1.87
N ASP A 262 16.56 -9.90 -2.71
CA ASP A 262 15.94 -10.03 -4.03
C ASP A 262 16.94 -9.72 -5.16
N ALA A 263 17.43 -10.76 -5.81
CA ALA A 263 18.37 -10.63 -6.93
C ALA A 263 17.77 -9.93 -8.16
N LYS A 264 16.43 -9.89 -8.31
CA LYS A 264 15.74 -9.22 -9.42
C LYS A 264 15.76 -7.70 -9.30
N GLU A 265 15.99 -7.19 -8.11
CA GLU A 265 16.19 -5.75 -7.86
C GLU A 265 17.59 -5.32 -8.30
N ASN A 266 17.83 -5.33 -9.61
CA ASN A 266 19.06 -4.90 -10.26
C ASN A 266 18.78 -4.05 -11.50
N LYS A 267 19.83 -3.52 -12.10
CA LYS A 267 19.84 -2.81 -13.38
C LYS A 267 20.96 -3.40 -14.25
N LYS A 268 20.68 -3.64 -15.51
CA LYS A 268 21.64 -4.14 -16.47
C LYS A 268 22.78 -3.14 -16.66
N LEU A 269 24.02 -3.62 -16.56
CA LEU A 269 25.23 -2.87 -16.89
C LEU A 269 25.34 -2.79 -18.41
N PRO A 270 25.49 -1.59 -19.00
CA PRO A 270 25.70 -1.45 -20.42
C PRO A 270 26.99 -2.20 -20.88
N PRO A 271 26.99 -2.84 -22.06
CA PRO A 271 28.13 -3.61 -22.54
C PRO A 271 29.40 -2.77 -22.79
N GLU A 272 29.25 -1.46 -22.94
CA GLU A 272 30.36 -0.50 -23.11
C GLU A 272 31.14 -0.25 -21.81
N LEU A 273 30.54 -0.59 -20.65
CA LEU A 273 31.14 -0.41 -19.34
C LEU A 273 31.80 -1.71 -18.88
N ALA A 274 33.10 -1.63 -18.57
CA ALA A 274 33.82 -2.75 -17.99
C ALA A 274 33.24 -3.12 -16.61
N ALA A 275 32.79 -4.36 -16.47
CA ALA A 275 32.34 -4.88 -15.20
C ALA A 275 33.46 -4.89 -14.17
N ARG A 276 33.10 -4.83 -12.90
CA ARG A 276 34.00 -4.86 -11.74
C ARG A 276 33.74 -6.10 -10.90
N PRO A 277 34.34 -7.25 -11.24
CA PRO A 277 34.07 -8.53 -10.58
C PRO A 277 34.38 -8.55 -9.07
N GLU A 278 35.22 -7.63 -8.57
CA GLU A 278 35.48 -7.45 -7.13
C GLU A 278 34.22 -7.10 -6.33
N TYR A 279 33.23 -6.50 -6.98
CA TYR A 279 31.92 -6.21 -6.39
C TYR A 279 30.89 -7.35 -6.54
N ALA A 280 31.26 -8.47 -7.16
CA ALA A 280 30.38 -9.63 -7.27
C ALA A 280 29.99 -10.17 -5.89
N LEU A 281 28.77 -10.64 -5.75
CA LEU A 281 28.21 -11.06 -4.46
C LEU A 281 28.56 -12.52 -4.16
N LYS A 282 28.84 -12.79 -2.89
CA LYS A 282 29.11 -14.14 -2.39
C LYS A 282 28.10 -14.56 -1.33
N ALA A 283 27.86 -15.86 -1.25
CA ALA A 283 27.00 -16.45 -0.24
C ALA A 283 27.41 -16.02 1.16
N GLY A 284 26.47 -15.46 1.92
CA GLY A 284 26.67 -14.94 3.28
C GLY A 284 27.23 -13.53 3.35
N ASP A 285 27.38 -12.82 2.23
CA ASP A 285 27.57 -11.36 2.29
C ASP A 285 26.31 -10.74 2.96
N LEU A 286 26.51 -9.97 4.02
CA LEU A 286 25.44 -9.20 4.68
C LEU A 286 25.36 -7.83 4.00
N LEU A 287 24.25 -7.55 3.34
CA LEU A 287 24.00 -6.28 2.67
C LEU A 287 23.14 -5.38 3.53
N ILE A 288 23.51 -4.09 3.63
CA ILE A 288 22.78 -3.09 4.41
C ILE A 288 22.56 -1.84 3.56
N SER A 289 21.32 -1.38 3.49
CA SER A 289 20.93 -0.15 2.78
C SER A 289 21.51 1.07 3.49
N ARG A 290 22.48 1.76 2.84
CA ARG A 290 23.06 3.00 3.36
C ARG A 290 22.31 4.25 2.97
N ALA A 291 21.53 4.20 1.89
CA ALA A 291 20.82 5.35 1.34
C ALA A 291 19.43 4.90 0.86
N ASN A 292 18.37 5.36 1.54
CA ASN A 292 16.98 5.00 1.21
C ASN A 292 16.00 5.99 1.85
N THR A 293 14.68 5.72 1.74
CA THR A 293 13.68 6.46 2.50
C THR A 293 13.87 6.22 4.00
N LYS A 294 13.21 7.04 4.81
CA LYS A 294 13.29 6.95 6.28
C LYS A 294 12.95 5.54 6.79
N GLU A 295 11.92 4.93 6.23
CA GLU A 295 11.41 3.62 6.63
C GLU A 295 12.33 2.46 6.19
N LEU A 296 13.17 2.68 5.18
CA LEU A 296 13.94 1.64 4.53
C LEU A 296 15.46 1.76 4.71
N VAL A 297 15.99 2.93 5.12
CA VAL A 297 17.41 3.12 5.37
C VAL A 297 17.89 2.15 6.46
N GLY A 298 18.98 1.42 6.27
CA GLY A 298 19.51 0.37 7.17
C GLY A 298 18.78 -0.98 7.06
N SER A 299 17.87 -1.20 6.05
CA SER A 299 17.36 -2.54 5.76
C SER A 299 18.53 -3.49 5.48
N ALA A 300 18.47 -4.70 6.02
CA ALA A 300 19.54 -5.68 5.94
C ALA A 300 19.03 -7.01 5.39
N ALA A 301 19.81 -7.66 4.52
CA ALA A 301 19.53 -9.00 4.02
C ALA A 301 20.83 -9.75 3.73
N VAL A 302 20.79 -11.07 3.80
CA VAL A 302 21.95 -11.95 3.51
C VAL A 302 21.82 -12.51 2.11
N VAL A 303 22.92 -12.50 1.37
CA VAL A 303 23.03 -13.09 0.03
C VAL A 303 23.02 -14.62 0.17
N PRO A 304 22.05 -15.33 -0.44
CA PRO A 304 21.85 -16.76 -0.18
C PRO A 304 22.82 -17.67 -0.96
N SER A 305 23.39 -17.20 -2.07
CA SER A 305 24.28 -17.96 -2.95
C SER A 305 25.27 -17.02 -3.65
N ASN A 306 26.22 -17.59 -4.39
CA ASN A 306 27.14 -16.78 -5.19
C ASN A 306 26.41 -16.22 -6.42
N PHE A 307 26.63 -14.94 -6.70
CA PHE A 307 26.14 -14.25 -7.89
C PHE A 307 27.34 -13.57 -8.58
N ASP A 308 28.01 -14.31 -9.46
CA ASP A 308 29.28 -13.86 -10.05
C ASP A 308 29.11 -12.67 -11.00
N ARG A 309 27.90 -12.42 -11.51
CA ARG A 309 27.59 -11.30 -12.42
C ARG A 309 26.62 -10.26 -11.83
N LEU A 310 26.37 -10.31 -10.53
CA LEU A 310 25.56 -9.31 -9.83
C LEU A 310 26.45 -8.48 -8.92
N LEU A 311 26.51 -7.18 -9.18
CA LEU A 311 27.45 -6.25 -8.56
C LEU A 311 26.81 -5.42 -7.45
N LEU A 312 27.55 -5.19 -6.39
CA LEU A 312 27.18 -4.32 -5.29
C LEU A 312 27.09 -2.86 -5.77
N CYS A 313 26.00 -2.15 -5.44
CA CYS A 313 25.87 -0.71 -5.74
C CYS A 313 26.36 0.16 -4.59
N ASP A 314 26.57 1.46 -4.87
CA ASP A 314 27.06 2.47 -3.90
C ASP A 314 26.06 2.79 -2.78
N LYS A 315 24.78 2.43 -2.95
CA LYS A 315 23.71 2.64 -1.94
C LYS A 315 23.60 1.52 -0.93
N LEU A 316 24.51 0.53 -1.01
CA LEU A 316 24.59 -0.60 -0.11
C LEU A 316 25.98 -0.67 0.55
N TYR A 317 26.01 -1.08 1.81
CA TYR A 317 27.19 -1.64 2.44
C TYR A 317 27.15 -3.17 2.32
N ARG A 318 28.27 -3.79 2.00
CA ARG A 318 28.53 -5.22 2.11
C ARG A 318 29.42 -5.48 3.30
N LEU A 319 28.96 -6.28 4.25
CA LEU A 319 29.71 -6.72 5.41
C LEU A 319 30.03 -8.21 5.29
N ARG A 320 31.24 -8.58 5.60
CA ARG A 320 31.65 -9.97 5.82
C ARG A 320 31.96 -10.15 7.30
N LEU A 321 31.30 -11.13 7.91
CA LEU A 321 31.41 -11.39 9.34
C LEU A 321 32.33 -12.57 9.64
N ALA A 322 32.93 -12.57 10.83
CA ALA A 322 33.58 -13.72 11.42
C ALA A 322 32.53 -14.78 11.76
N ARG A 323 32.31 -15.75 10.83
CA ARG A 323 31.23 -16.73 10.91
C ARG A 323 31.37 -17.76 12.03
N ASP A 324 32.54 -17.85 12.59
CA ASP A 324 32.90 -18.60 13.82
C ASP A 324 32.42 -17.88 15.10
N GLU A 325 32.04 -16.60 15.00
CA GLU A 325 31.48 -15.83 16.12
C GLU A 325 30.05 -15.43 15.88
N CYS A 326 29.69 -15.01 14.66
CA CYS A 326 28.36 -14.49 14.32
C CYS A 326 27.88 -14.91 12.92
N LEU A 327 26.72 -15.55 12.88
CA LEU A 327 26.05 -15.90 11.62
C LEU A 327 25.48 -14.64 10.96
N PRO A 328 25.71 -14.42 9.64
CA PRO A 328 25.16 -13.28 8.93
C PRO A 328 23.63 -13.16 9.03
N ASP A 329 22.91 -14.29 8.94
CA ASP A 329 21.44 -14.33 9.08
C ASP A 329 20.98 -13.89 10.47
N TYR A 330 21.73 -14.25 11.55
CA TYR A 330 21.44 -13.78 12.89
C TYR A 330 21.65 -12.27 13.02
N ALA A 331 22.76 -11.75 12.51
CA ALA A 331 23.04 -10.32 12.51
C ALA A 331 21.98 -9.54 11.71
N ALA A 332 21.55 -10.06 10.54
CA ALA A 332 20.47 -9.49 9.74
C ALA A 332 19.15 -9.44 10.52
N ALA A 333 18.81 -10.52 11.24
CA ALA A 333 17.61 -10.59 12.06
C ALA A 333 17.62 -9.55 13.19
N VAL A 334 18.77 -9.37 13.90
CA VAL A 334 18.92 -8.33 14.94
C VAL A 334 18.78 -6.93 14.34
N ILE A 335 19.47 -6.63 13.23
CA ILE A 335 19.42 -5.33 12.56
C ILE A 335 17.98 -5.04 12.04
N GLY A 336 17.25 -6.08 11.65
CA GLY A 336 15.87 -6.00 11.19
C GLY A 336 14.82 -5.79 12.28
N THR A 337 15.18 -5.84 13.58
CA THR A 337 14.24 -5.53 14.67
C THR A 337 13.82 -4.07 14.64
N ARG A 338 12.59 -3.79 15.14
CA ARG A 338 12.05 -2.42 15.19
C ARG A 338 12.95 -1.50 16.02
N GLU A 339 13.50 -2.02 17.11
CA GLU A 339 14.35 -1.31 18.04
C GLU A 339 15.69 -0.90 17.39
N ALA A 340 16.38 -1.84 16.74
CA ALA A 340 17.62 -1.55 16.01
C ALA A 340 17.37 -0.59 14.84
N ARG A 341 16.29 -0.79 14.10
CA ARG A 341 15.85 0.10 13.01
C ARG A 341 15.64 1.52 13.50
N SER A 342 14.96 1.71 14.63
CA SER A 342 14.76 3.02 15.23
C SER A 342 16.07 3.73 15.57
N GLN A 343 17.11 2.99 16.07
CA GLN A 343 18.43 3.57 16.31
C GLN A 343 19.11 4.03 15.01
N ILE A 344 18.98 3.23 13.95
CA ILE A 344 19.51 3.58 12.62
C ILE A 344 18.80 4.82 12.06
N GLU A 345 17.47 4.89 12.15
CA GLU A 345 16.69 6.03 11.69
C GLU A 345 17.04 7.32 12.42
N LEU A 346 17.24 7.26 13.74
CA LEU A 346 17.63 8.43 14.55
C LEU A 346 19.02 8.95 14.18
N ALA A 347 19.94 8.07 13.76
CA ALA A 347 21.29 8.42 13.34
C ALA A 347 21.39 8.79 11.85
N ALA A 348 20.32 8.59 11.07
CA ALA A 348 20.31 8.88 9.65
C ALA A 348 20.24 10.39 9.39
N THR A 349 20.95 10.85 8.36
CA THR A 349 21.02 12.26 7.95
C THR A 349 20.59 12.42 6.50
N GLY A 350 20.00 13.57 6.16
CA GLY A 350 19.60 13.87 4.78
C GLY A 350 18.75 15.13 4.69
N ALA A 351 18.77 15.79 3.54
CA ALA A 351 18.04 17.03 3.30
C ALA A 351 16.52 16.80 3.05
N SER A 352 16.11 15.56 2.77
CA SER A 352 14.70 15.20 2.56
C SER A 352 14.41 13.81 3.11
N SER A 353 13.16 13.58 3.51
CA SER A 353 12.68 12.27 3.99
C SER A 353 12.73 11.16 2.92
N SER A 354 12.81 11.55 1.63
CA SER A 354 12.87 10.62 0.51
C SER A 354 14.25 10.00 0.28
N MET A 355 15.31 10.57 0.88
CA MET A 355 16.68 10.07 0.74
C MET A 355 17.48 10.38 2.01
N LEU A 356 17.46 9.47 2.97
CA LEU A 356 18.32 9.50 4.14
C LEU A 356 19.55 8.63 3.91
N ASN A 357 20.64 8.98 4.56
CA ASN A 357 21.92 8.28 4.49
C ASN A 357 22.42 7.95 5.88
N ILE A 358 23.11 6.81 6.01
CA ILE A 358 23.83 6.43 7.21
C ILE A 358 25.33 6.24 6.92
N GLY A 359 26.17 6.67 7.85
CA GLY A 359 27.58 6.38 7.82
C GLY A 359 27.87 4.93 8.25
N GLN A 360 29.05 4.42 7.90
CA GLN A 360 29.48 3.07 8.34
C GLN A 360 29.49 2.93 9.87
N SER A 361 29.86 4.00 10.60
CA SER A 361 29.87 3.99 12.05
C SER A 361 28.51 3.69 12.67
N VAL A 362 27.42 4.15 12.06
CA VAL A 362 26.06 3.87 12.55
C VAL A 362 25.78 2.37 12.57
N VAL A 363 26.21 1.65 11.53
CA VAL A 363 26.08 0.20 11.43
C VAL A 363 27.07 -0.51 12.34
N LEU A 364 28.34 -0.12 12.30
CA LEU A 364 29.44 -0.77 13.01
C LEU A 364 29.35 -0.63 14.54
N ASP A 365 28.75 0.44 15.03
CA ASP A 365 28.57 0.65 16.46
C ASP A 365 27.26 0.05 17.03
N LEU A 366 26.41 -0.58 16.21
CA LEU A 366 25.24 -1.27 16.70
C LEU A 366 25.62 -2.38 17.68
N PRO A 367 25.04 -2.40 18.89
CA PRO A 367 25.21 -3.51 19.82
C PRO A 367 24.32 -4.68 19.41
N LEU A 368 24.90 -5.88 19.38
CA LEU A 368 24.22 -7.14 19.09
C LEU A 368 24.30 -8.05 20.32
N PRO A 369 23.19 -8.69 20.73
CA PRO A 369 23.23 -9.81 21.67
C PRO A 369 24.00 -10.97 21.02
N MET A 370 24.82 -11.65 21.78
CA MET A 370 25.72 -12.69 21.29
C MET A 370 25.44 -14.03 21.97
N PRO A 371 24.43 -14.79 21.50
CA PRO A 371 24.26 -16.20 21.87
C PRO A 371 25.41 -17.05 21.32
N THR A 372 25.52 -18.27 21.78
CA THR A 372 26.41 -19.27 21.19
C THR A 372 26.02 -19.51 19.73
N LEU A 373 26.93 -20.00 18.90
CA LEU A 373 26.61 -20.32 17.48
C LEU A 373 25.50 -21.34 17.34
N ASP A 374 25.37 -22.27 18.26
CA ASP A 374 24.29 -23.27 18.24
C ASP A 374 22.94 -22.62 18.55
N GLU A 375 22.89 -21.68 19.50
CA GLU A 375 21.69 -20.89 19.76
C GLU A 375 21.37 -19.96 18.58
N GLN A 376 22.36 -19.32 17.95
CA GLN A 376 22.14 -18.52 16.74
C GLN A 376 21.49 -19.37 15.63
N ARG A 377 21.98 -20.59 15.39
CA ARG A 377 21.39 -21.53 14.42
C ARG A 377 19.96 -21.88 14.78
N ALA A 378 19.72 -22.27 16.05
CA ALA A 378 18.39 -22.59 16.52
C ALA A 378 17.41 -21.43 16.38
N ILE A 379 17.85 -20.20 16.71
CA ILE A 379 17.06 -18.98 16.53
C ILE A 379 16.72 -18.77 15.05
N ILE A 380 17.69 -18.87 14.15
CA ILE A 380 17.45 -18.67 12.71
C ILE A 380 16.51 -19.73 12.14
N ASP A 381 16.68 -21.00 12.51
CA ASP A 381 15.80 -22.08 12.05
C ASP A 381 14.36 -21.87 12.57
N PHE A 382 14.21 -21.48 13.83
CA PHE A 382 12.92 -21.11 14.41
C PHE A 382 12.29 -19.92 13.66
N LEU A 383 13.04 -18.84 13.44
CA LEU A 383 12.55 -17.65 12.76
C LEU A 383 12.15 -17.95 11.31
N ARG A 384 12.91 -18.78 10.61
CA ARG A 384 12.57 -19.21 9.24
C ARG A 384 11.22 -19.94 9.23
N SER A 385 11.08 -20.95 10.08
CA SER A 385 9.83 -21.73 10.21
C SER A 385 8.61 -20.84 10.55
N GLU A 386 8.75 -19.98 11.58
CA GLU A 386 7.64 -19.13 12.00
C GLU A 386 7.31 -18.02 11.00
N THR A 387 8.32 -17.40 10.37
CA THR A 387 8.07 -16.38 9.35
C THR A 387 7.42 -16.96 8.09
N ASP A 388 7.81 -18.16 7.65
CA ASP A 388 7.18 -18.86 6.54
C ASP A 388 5.72 -19.19 6.85
N ARG A 389 5.44 -19.68 8.08
CA ARG A 389 4.08 -19.95 8.55
C ARG A 389 3.22 -18.70 8.58
N LEU A 390 3.73 -17.59 9.13
CA LEU A 390 3.01 -16.31 9.18
C LEU A 390 2.80 -15.71 7.78
N ALA A 391 3.78 -15.87 6.88
CA ALA A 391 3.65 -15.45 5.48
C ALA A 391 2.56 -16.25 4.74
N ALA A 392 2.47 -17.57 4.95
CA ALA A 392 1.42 -18.40 4.38
C ALA A 392 0.03 -17.98 4.87
N LEU A 393 -0.13 -17.70 6.17
CA LEU A 393 -1.39 -17.20 6.75
C LEU A 393 -1.77 -15.82 6.17
N SER A 394 -0.81 -14.92 6.06
CA SER A 394 -1.03 -13.59 5.46
C SER A 394 -1.43 -13.69 3.99
N GLY A 395 -0.77 -14.56 3.22
CA GLY A 395 -1.12 -14.85 1.83
C GLY A 395 -2.54 -15.41 1.68
N GLY A 396 -2.94 -16.32 2.56
CA GLY A 396 -4.30 -16.85 2.62
C GLY A 396 -5.35 -15.77 2.90
N ALA A 397 -5.08 -14.89 3.87
CA ALA A 397 -5.96 -13.77 4.19
C ALA A 397 -6.07 -12.77 3.02
N GLN A 398 -4.94 -12.43 2.36
CA GLN A 398 -4.93 -11.57 1.17
C GLN A 398 -5.76 -12.17 0.02
N HIS A 399 -5.62 -13.47 -0.23
CA HIS A 399 -6.43 -14.19 -1.21
C HIS A 399 -7.92 -14.14 -0.83
N GLY A 400 -8.26 -14.34 0.44
CA GLY A 400 -9.63 -14.18 0.96
C GLY A 400 -10.20 -12.79 0.68
N VAL A 401 -9.43 -11.72 0.91
CA VAL A 401 -9.84 -10.34 0.59
C VAL A 401 -10.11 -10.18 -0.92
N ALA A 402 -9.26 -10.74 -1.78
CA ALA A 402 -9.45 -10.68 -3.22
C ALA A 402 -10.75 -11.36 -3.66
N LEU A 403 -11.02 -12.58 -3.16
CA LEU A 403 -12.26 -13.31 -3.44
C LEU A 403 -13.52 -12.60 -2.91
N LEU A 404 -13.44 -11.99 -1.73
CA LEU A 404 -14.56 -11.21 -1.18
C LEU A 404 -14.86 -9.97 -2.03
N LYS A 405 -13.84 -9.27 -2.54
CA LYS A 405 -14.01 -8.13 -3.46
C LYS A 405 -14.62 -8.57 -4.80
N GLU A 406 -14.20 -9.71 -5.33
CA GLU A 406 -14.79 -10.31 -6.53
C GLU A 406 -16.25 -10.69 -6.29
N ARG A 407 -16.54 -11.41 -5.19
CA ARG A 407 -17.91 -11.76 -4.80
C ARG A 407 -18.82 -10.53 -4.66
N ARG A 408 -18.31 -9.47 -4.01
CA ARG A 408 -19.03 -8.19 -3.87
C ARG A 408 -19.43 -7.62 -5.24
N SER A 409 -18.48 -7.60 -6.16
CA SER A 409 -18.70 -7.09 -7.53
C SER A 409 -19.69 -7.95 -8.31
N ALA A 410 -19.56 -9.27 -8.24
CA ALA A 410 -20.47 -10.22 -8.90
C ALA A 410 -21.90 -10.14 -8.32
N LEU A 411 -22.03 -10.01 -7.00
CA LEU A 411 -23.32 -9.89 -6.34
C LEU A 411 -24.07 -8.62 -6.79
N ILE A 412 -23.37 -7.49 -6.83
CA ILE A 412 -23.93 -6.24 -7.35
C ILE A 412 -24.43 -6.44 -8.80
N ALA A 413 -23.56 -6.97 -9.68
CA ALA A 413 -23.91 -7.20 -11.07
C ALA A 413 -25.14 -8.08 -11.22
N ALA A 414 -25.17 -9.22 -10.53
CA ALA A 414 -26.27 -10.19 -10.63
C ALA A 414 -27.59 -9.61 -10.11
N ALA A 415 -27.56 -8.86 -9.00
CA ALA A 415 -28.77 -8.27 -8.44
C ALA A 415 -29.33 -7.12 -9.30
N VAL A 416 -28.47 -6.19 -9.76
CA VAL A 416 -28.96 -5.03 -10.55
C VAL A 416 -29.34 -5.37 -11.98
N THR A 417 -28.94 -6.55 -12.48
CA THR A 417 -29.32 -7.05 -13.82
C THR A 417 -30.42 -8.10 -13.78
N GLY A 418 -30.96 -8.42 -12.59
CA GLY A 418 -32.06 -9.38 -12.43
C GLY A 418 -31.65 -10.85 -12.63
N GLN A 419 -30.37 -11.18 -12.55
CA GLN A 419 -29.88 -12.57 -12.64
C GLN A 419 -30.17 -13.38 -11.37
N ILE A 420 -30.42 -12.71 -10.25
CA ILE A 420 -30.91 -13.32 -9.00
C ILE A 420 -32.22 -12.68 -8.58
N ASP A 421 -33.18 -13.51 -8.13
CA ASP A 421 -34.41 -13.00 -7.51
C ASP A 421 -34.18 -12.70 -6.04
N VAL A 422 -34.00 -11.41 -5.72
CA VAL A 422 -33.71 -10.96 -4.35
C VAL A 422 -34.87 -11.19 -3.38
N ARG A 423 -36.09 -11.39 -3.89
CA ARG A 423 -37.29 -11.62 -3.06
C ARG A 423 -37.26 -13.00 -2.38
N GLU A 424 -36.71 -14.01 -3.06
CA GLU A 424 -36.48 -15.34 -2.49
C GLU A 424 -35.34 -15.33 -1.48
N ALA A 425 -34.32 -14.50 -1.69
CA ALA A 425 -33.16 -14.39 -0.79
C ALA A 425 -33.42 -13.55 0.49
N MET A 426 -34.60 -12.93 0.61
CA MET A 426 -35.01 -12.13 1.78
C MET A 426 -35.92 -12.91 2.75
N GLN A 427 -36.35 -14.13 2.40
CA GLN A 427 -37.07 -15.07 3.28
C GLN A 427 -36.06 -15.88 4.10
#